data_1d15652b779252a9ec4cccabb53bca70
#
_entry.id   1d15652b779252a9ec4cccabb53bca70
#
_cell.length_a   1.000
_cell.length_b   1.000
_cell.length_c   1.000
_cell.angle_alpha   90.00
_cell.angle_beta   90.00
_cell.angle_gamma   90.00
#
_symmetry.space_group_name_H-M   'P 1'
#
loop_
_entity.id
_entity.type
_entity.pdbx_description
1 polymer ?
#
loop_
_entity_poly.entity_id
_entity_poly.type
_entity_poly.pdbx_seq_one_letter_code
_entity_poly.pdbx_strand_id
1 'polypeptide(L)'
;MNKYSKKYIDKISSSKVYDVVIKTPITKAESVSTQFLNNVFLKREDLQPTHSFKIRGAYNKISNLVETQKIKHVVTASAGNHAQGVAYSSKSLKIKSTIFMPKTCLLYTSDAADE
;
A
#
# COMPACT_ATOMS: atom_id res chain seq x y z
N MET A 1 1.88 15.37 -25.26
CA MET A 1 2.04 15.02 -23.82
C MET A 1 3.12 15.90 -23.24
N ASN A 2 2.83 16.62 -22.16
CA ASN A 2 3.79 17.54 -21.52
C ASN A 2 5.01 16.74 -20.95
N LYS A 3 6.21 17.33 -21.00
CA LYS A 3 7.48 16.77 -20.46
C LYS A 3 7.34 16.27 -19.01
N TYR A 4 6.56 16.96 -18.19
CA TYR A 4 6.30 16.56 -16.79
C TYR A 4 5.44 15.29 -16.70
N SER A 5 4.41 15.17 -17.55
CA SER A 5 3.55 13.99 -17.61
C SER A 5 4.34 12.72 -17.96
N LYS A 6 5.24 12.81 -18.95
CA LYS A 6 6.09 11.68 -19.33
C LYS A 6 6.99 11.21 -18.17
N LYS A 7 7.65 12.16 -17.48
CA LYS A 7 8.51 11.84 -16.33
C LYS A 7 7.76 11.11 -15.20
N TYR A 8 6.52 11.50 -14.91
CA TYR A 8 5.71 10.82 -13.89
C TYR A 8 5.26 9.43 -14.35
N ILE A 9 4.84 9.29 -15.60
CA ILE A 9 4.45 7.98 -16.16
C ILE A 9 5.64 7.02 -16.12
N ASP A 10 6.83 7.46 -16.51
CA ASP A 10 8.03 6.64 -16.46
C ASP A 10 8.35 6.18 -15.03
N LYS A 11 8.25 7.09 -14.03
CA LYS A 11 8.42 6.74 -12.62
C LYS A 11 7.40 5.76 -12.09
N ILE A 12 6.14 5.89 -12.50
CA ILE A 12 5.06 4.98 -12.10
C ILE A 12 5.30 3.60 -12.71
N SER A 13 5.60 3.56 -14.01
CA SER A 13 5.82 2.32 -14.75
C SER A 13 7.08 1.55 -14.30
N SER A 14 8.10 2.27 -13.84
CA SER A 14 9.35 1.67 -13.34
C SER A 14 9.30 1.33 -11.84
N SER A 15 8.20 1.63 -11.14
CA SER A 15 8.10 1.33 -9.72
C SER A 15 8.00 -0.18 -9.46
N LYS A 16 8.68 -0.63 -8.40
CA LYS A 16 8.74 -2.05 -8.02
C LYS A 16 7.55 -2.51 -7.16
N VAL A 17 6.45 -1.77 -7.16
CA VAL A 17 5.31 -2.09 -6.29
C VAL A 17 4.75 -3.49 -6.55
N TYR A 18 4.82 -3.95 -7.79
CA TYR A 18 4.32 -5.28 -8.16
C TYR A 18 5.21 -6.45 -7.72
N ASP A 19 6.32 -6.19 -7.04
CA ASP A 19 7.07 -7.24 -6.34
C ASP A 19 6.28 -7.81 -5.15
N VAL A 20 5.35 -7.03 -4.60
CA VAL A 20 4.58 -7.40 -3.40
C VAL A 20 3.07 -7.19 -3.53
N VAL A 21 2.61 -6.35 -4.47
CA VAL A 21 1.18 -6.11 -4.65
C VAL A 21 0.62 -6.91 -5.80
N ILE A 22 -0.63 -7.29 -5.69
CA ILE A 22 -1.38 -7.89 -6.80
C ILE A 22 -2.00 -6.83 -7.69
N LYS A 23 -2.14 -7.14 -8.97
CA LYS A 23 -2.89 -6.33 -9.93
C LYS A 23 -4.38 -6.57 -9.72
N THR A 24 -4.97 -5.83 -8.76
CA THR A 24 -6.38 -5.98 -8.41
C THR A 24 -7.31 -5.63 -9.56
N PRO A 25 -8.47 -6.29 -9.69
CA PRO A 25 -9.45 -6.00 -10.72
C PRO A 25 -10.16 -4.66 -10.47
N ILE A 26 -10.81 -4.19 -11.53
CA ILE A 26 -11.83 -3.14 -11.45
C ILE A 26 -13.18 -3.82 -11.65
N THR A 27 -14.10 -3.68 -10.70
CA THR A 27 -15.44 -4.27 -10.74
C THR A 27 -16.50 -3.19 -10.72
N LYS A 28 -17.57 -3.39 -11.48
CA LYS A 28 -18.72 -2.48 -11.44
C LYS A 28 -19.52 -2.70 -10.16
N ALA A 29 -19.86 -1.61 -9.49
CA ALA A 29 -20.73 -1.62 -8.31
C ALA A 29 -22.19 -1.43 -8.76
N GLU A 30 -22.88 -2.51 -9.10
CA GLU A 30 -24.21 -2.46 -9.72
C GLU A 30 -25.24 -1.74 -8.86
N SER A 31 -25.34 -2.07 -7.56
CA SER A 31 -26.30 -1.43 -6.65
C SER A 31 -26.08 0.08 -6.56
N VAL A 32 -24.81 0.49 -6.39
CA VAL A 32 -24.44 1.91 -6.31
C VAL A 32 -24.69 2.61 -7.65
N SER A 33 -24.35 1.95 -8.74
CA SER A 33 -24.58 2.48 -10.10
C SER A 33 -26.06 2.73 -10.37
N THR A 34 -26.92 1.81 -9.96
CA THR A 34 -28.37 1.95 -10.10
C THR A 34 -28.92 3.06 -9.20
N GLN A 35 -28.50 3.09 -7.95
CA GLN A 35 -28.95 4.10 -6.98
C GLN A 35 -28.62 5.53 -7.42
N PHE A 36 -27.46 5.74 -7.98
CA PHE A 36 -26.97 7.08 -8.39
C PHE A 36 -27.12 7.37 -9.89
N LEU A 37 -27.77 6.49 -10.64
CA LEU A 37 -27.95 6.62 -12.11
C LEU A 37 -26.65 6.93 -12.83
N ASN A 38 -25.55 6.26 -12.44
CA ASN A 38 -24.23 6.48 -12.97
C ASN A 38 -23.45 5.14 -13.09
N ASN A 39 -22.35 5.13 -13.80
CA ASN A 39 -21.47 3.97 -13.86
C ASN A 39 -20.38 4.10 -12.81
N VAL A 40 -20.50 3.36 -11.71
CA VAL A 40 -19.55 3.34 -10.60
C VAL A 40 -18.70 2.07 -10.66
N PHE A 41 -17.39 2.23 -10.66
CA PHE A 41 -16.42 1.14 -10.67
C PHE A 41 -15.54 1.20 -9.43
N LEU A 42 -15.25 0.05 -8.85
CA LEU A 42 -14.39 -0.12 -7.69
C LEU A 42 -13.06 -0.73 -8.11
N LYS A 43 -11.97 -0.06 -7.82
CA LYS A 43 -10.62 -0.65 -7.83
C LYS A 43 -10.44 -1.45 -6.55
N ARG A 44 -10.43 -2.78 -6.66
CA ARG A 44 -10.55 -3.71 -5.53
C ARG A 44 -9.24 -3.83 -4.72
N GLU A 45 -8.82 -2.74 -4.10
CA GLU A 45 -7.61 -2.73 -3.25
C GLU A 45 -7.81 -3.42 -1.88
N ASP A 46 -9.04 -3.77 -1.55
CA ASP A 46 -9.40 -4.69 -0.46
C ASP A 46 -8.86 -6.12 -0.69
N LEU A 47 -8.54 -6.47 -1.92
CA LEU A 47 -7.94 -7.76 -2.28
C LEU A 47 -6.40 -7.78 -2.18
N GLN A 48 -5.77 -6.69 -1.77
CA GLN A 48 -4.34 -6.68 -1.51
C GLN A 48 -3.99 -7.53 -0.27
N PRO A 49 -2.75 -8.04 -0.14
CA PRO A 49 -2.33 -8.82 1.04
C PRO A 49 -2.56 -8.12 2.38
N THR A 50 -2.58 -6.80 2.38
CA THR A 50 -2.87 -5.95 3.56
C THR A 50 -4.28 -5.36 3.54
N HIS A 51 -5.18 -5.91 2.72
CA HIS A 51 -6.57 -5.47 2.54
C HIS A 51 -6.75 -3.97 2.31
N SER A 52 -5.72 -3.29 1.77
CA SER A 52 -5.77 -1.86 1.44
C SER A 52 -4.70 -1.44 0.44
N PHE A 53 -4.92 -0.28 -0.21
CA PHE A 53 -3.96 0.30 -1.15
C PHE A 53 -2.67 0.83 -0.49
N LYS A 54 -2.61 0.91 0.84
CA LYS A 54 -1.48 1.52 1.58
C LYS A 54 -0.16 0.80 1.36
N ILE A 55 -0.19 -0.48 1.08
CA ILE A 55 0.99 -1.29 0.73
C ILE A 55 1.74 -0.71 -0.48
N ARG A 56 1.05 -0.13 -1.47
CA ARG A 56 1.67 0.46 -2.66
C ARG A 56 2.64 1.58 -2.30
N GLY A 57 2.15 2.56 -1.54
CA GLY A 57 2.96 3.71 -1.13
C GLY A 57 4.06 3.33 -0.14
N ALA A 58 3.76 2.47 0.82
CA ALA A 58 4.72 1.98 1.80
C ALA A 58 5.88 1.24 1.11
N TYR A 59 5.58 0.26 0.28
CA TYR A 59 6.61 -0.51 -0.41
C TYR A 59 7.43 0.36 -1.36
N ASN A 60 6.79 1.19 -2.18
CA ASN A 60 7.52 2.07 -3.10
C ASN A 60 8.49 2.99 -2.37
N LYS A 61 8.08 3.57 -1.24
CA LYS A 61 8.96 4.44 -0.44
C LYS A 61 10.10 3.67 0.18
N ILE A 62 9.81 2.56 0.85
CA ILE A 62 10.81 1.80 1.61
C ILE A 62 11.81 1.11 0.66
N SER A 63 11.36 0.50 -0.44
CA SER A 63 12.25 -0.13 -1.41
C SER A 63 13.24 0.88 -2.02
N ASN A 64 12.77 2.07 -2.38
CA ASN A 64 13.65 3.14 -2.86
C ASN A 64 14.70 3.55 -1.80
N LEU A 65 14.31 3.67 -0.52
CA LEU A 65 15.26 4.01 0.55
C LEU A 65 16.26 2.89 0.80
N VAL A 66 15.84 1.64 0.75
CA VAL A 66 16.76 0.48 0.85
C VAL A 66 17.78 0.49 -0.29
N GLU A 67 17.34 0.75 -1.51
CA GLU A 67 18.23 0.77 -2.68
C GLU A 67 19.21 1.94 -2.68
N THR A 68 18.71 3.14 -2.41
CA THR A 68 19.50 4.37 -2.57
C THR A 68 20.31 4.71 -1.32
N GLN A 69 19.79 4.44 -0.13
CA GLN A 69 20.40 4.84 1.14
C GLN A 69 20.85 3.65 2.01
N LYS A 70 20.59 2.41 1.55
CA LYS A 70 20.97 1.17 2.27
C LYS A 70 20.43 1.11 3.69
N ILE A 71 19.25 1.68 3.94
CA ILE A 71 18.61 1.65 5.26
C ILE A 71 18.31 0.21 5.67
N LYS A 72 18.34 -0.06 6.98
CA LYS A 72 18.03 -1.37 7.58
C LYS A 72 16.89 -1.31 8.58
N HIS A 73 16.34 -0.13 8.83
CA HIS A 73 15.29 0.09 9.80
C HIS A 73 14.42 1.27 9.39
N VAL A 74 13.13 1.13 9.55
CA VAL A 74 12.14 2.19 9.36
C VAL A 74 11.30 2.37 10.62
N VAL A 75 10.83 3.60 10.84
CA VAL A 75 9.98 3.94 11.98
C VAL A 75 8.74 4.67 11.46
N THR A 76 7.58 4.33 11.98
CA THR A 76 6.33 5.01 11.67
C THR A 76 5.40 5.05 12.87
N ALA A 77 4.40 5.93 12.84
CA ALA A 77 3.30 5.97 13.79
C ALA A 77 1.99 5.80 13.03
N SER A 78 1.29 4.71 13.29
CA SER A 78 -0.01 4.43 12.67
C SER A 78 -0.68 3.27 13.38
N ALA A 79 -2.02 3.31 13.49
CA ALA A 79 -2.83 2.24 14.08
C ALA A 79 -3.71 1.51 13.04
N GLY A 80 -3.47 1.70 11.75
CA GLY A 80 -4.35 1.16 10.72
C GLY A 80 -3.58 0.67 9.48
N ASN A 81 -4.21 0.77 8.35
CA ASN A 81 -3.72 0.25 7.07
C ASN A 81 -2.30 0.68 6.68
N HIS A 82 -1.85 1.86 7.14
CA HIS A 82 -0.48 2.28 6.88
C HIS A 82 0.53 1.47 7.71
N ALA A 83 0.20 1.15 8.97
CA ALA A 83 1.01 0.28 9.82
C ALA A 83 1.22 -1.09 9.15
N GLN A 84 0.13 -1.71 8.70
CA GLN A 84 0.15 -2.98 7.97
C GLN A 84 1.00 -2.90 6.69
N GLY A 85 0.82 -1.84 5.91
CA GLY A 85 1.62 -1.61 4.70
C GLY A 85 3.11 -1.49 4.98
N VAL A 86 3.51 -0.81 6.07
CA VAL A 86 4.92 -0.68 6.49
C VAL A 86 5.45 -2.01 7.01
N ALA A 87 4.72 -2.72 7.86
CA ALA A 87 5.11 -4.03 8.40
C ALA A 87 5.35 -5.04 7.27
N TYR A 88 4.37 -5.20 6.38
CA TYR A 88 4.47 -6.10 5.23
C TYR A 88 5.65 -5.75 4.31
N SER A 89 5.81 -4.46 3.98
CA SER A 89 6.92 -4.00 3.12
C SER A 89 8.28 -4.27 3.76
N SER A 90 8.42 -4.01 5.05
CA SER A 90 9.66 -4.22 5.79
C SER A 90 10.01 -5.72 5.87
N LYS A 91 9.02 -6.59 6.14
CA LYS A 91 9.18 -8.05 6.12
C LYS A 91 9.67 -8.52 4.75
N SER A 92 9.03 -8.06 3.67
CA SER A 92 9.40 -8.42 2.28
C SER A 92 10.81 -7.97 1.92
N LEU A 93 11.23 -6.81 2.39
CA LEU A 93 12.57 -6.24 2.14
C LEU A 93 13.63 -6.70 3.16
N LYS A 94 13.26 -7.55 4.12
CA LYS A 94 14.13 -8.09 5.19
C LYS A 94 14.83 -7.00 6.00
N ILE A 95 14.11 -5.92 6.31
CA ILE A 95 14.58 -4.83 7.19
C ILE A 95 13.72 -4.76 8.45
N LYS A 96 14.23 -4.11 9.50
CA LYS A 96 13.49 -3.88 10.74
C LYS A 96 12.44 -2.77 10.56
N SER A 97 11.33 -2.88 11.26
CA SER A 97 10.37 -1.79 11.41
C SER A 97 9.97 -1.62 12.88
N THR A 98 9.78 -0.37 13.28
CA THR A 98 9.18 0.00 14.56
C THR A 98 7.92 0.79 14.29
N ILE A 99 6.79 0.31 14.77
CA ILE A 99 5.49 0.93 14.53
C ILE A 99 4.90 1.35 15.87
N PHE A 100 4.74 2.66 16.05
CA PHE A 100 4.10 3.22 17.24
C PHE A 100 2.58 3.24 17.02
N MET A 101 1.86 2.61 17.93
CA MET A 101 0.39 2.53 17.92
C MET A 101 -0.19 3.05 19.23
N PRO A 102 -1.38 3.69 19.24
CA PRO A 102 -2.12 3.96 20.46
C PRO A 102 -2.48 2.64 21.18
N LYS A 103 -2.48 2.65 22.51
CA LYS A 103 -2.95 1.49 23.31
C LYS A 103 -4.41 1.10 23.05
N THR A 104 -5.19 2.02 22.52
CA THR A 104 -6.60 1.82 22.13
C THR A 104 -6.79 1.23 20.73
N CYS A 105 -5.69 0.83 20.06
CA CYS A 105 -5.76 0.17 18.77
C CYS A 105 -6.55 -1.14 18.86
N LEU A 106 -7.44 -1.37 17.88
CA LEU A 106 -8.23 -2.59 17.83
C LEU A 106 -7.35 -3.81 17.55
N LEU A 107 -7.57 -4.90 18.29
CA LEU A 107 -6.76 -6.12 18.22
C LEU A 107 -6.61 -6.67 16.79
N TYR A 108 -7.69 -6.63 15.99
CA TYR A 108 -7.64 -7.13 14.61
C TYR A 108 -6.65 -6.37 13.70
N THR A 109 -6.20 -5.17 14.07
CA THR A 109 -5.19 -4.42 13.31
C THR A 109 -3.76 -4.79 13.72
N SER A 110 -3.56 -5.41 14.89
CA SER A 110 -2.25 -5.87 15.35
C SER A 110 -1.91 -7.27 14.82
N ASP A 111 -2.88 -8.18 14.77
CA ASP A 111 -2.67 -9.56 14.32
C ASP A 111 -2.14 -9.66 12.87
N ALA A 112 -2.58 -8.76 12.00
CA ALA A 112 -2.09 -8.69 10.62
C ALA A 112 -0.62 -8.24 10.49
N ALA A 113 0.01 -7.77 11.55
CA ALA A 113 1.40 -7.32 11.56
C ALA A 113 2.37 -8.41 12.06
N ASP A 114 1.87 -9.45 12.72
CA ASP A 114 2.66 -10.53 13.33
C ASP A 114 2.81 -11.77 12.44
N GLU A 115 2.01 -11.89 11.38
CA GLU A 115 2.11 -12.93 10.36
C GLU A 115 3.09 -12.52 9.24
#